data_04c2aa209914e95eb33d69b395e6915f
#
_entry.id   04c2aa209914e95eb33d69b395e6915f
#
_cell.length_a   1.000
_cell.length_b   1.000
_cell.length_c   1.000
_cell.angle_alpha   90.00
_cell.angle_beta   90.00
_cell.angle_gamma   90.00
#
_symmetry.space_group_name_H-M   'P 1'
#
loop_
_entity.id
_entity.type
_entity.pdbx_description
1 polymer ?
#
loop_
_entity_poly.entity_id
_entity_poly.type
_entity_poly.pdbx_seq_one_letter_code
_entity_poly.pdbx_strand_id
1 'polypeptide(L)'
;MAASDFEEERWQKGMEVLKQMGREHTMMNQKELYPDLYNLSVGYLFGEIWSRPHLDLRDRELITLAANIALARPAGTHSHYRSAQRLGITKEQIMEIIIHVGHYAGWPAIAHAIIQFEQVLKEDAEKARNEGKETP
;
A
#
# COMPACT_ATOMS: atom_id res chain seq x y z
N MET A 1 32.13 2.50 -5.77
CA MET A 1 30.80 2.70 -6.36
C MET A 1 30.51 4.19 -6.41
N ALA A 2 30.18 4.71 -7.58
CA ALA A 2 29.81 6.12 -7.71
C ALA A 2 28.46 6.37 -7.02
N ALA A 3 28.21 7.61 -6.54
CA ALA A 3 26.94 7.97 -5.90
C ALA A 3 25.73 7.67 -6.82
N SER A 4 25.89 7.90 -8.14
CA SER A 4 24.88 7.59 -9.15
C SER A 4 24.51 6.11 -9.22
N ASP A 5 25.48 5.23 -9.04
CA ASP A 5 25.22 3.76 -9.08
C ASP A 5 24.43 3.30 -7.85
N PHE A 6 24.73 3.91 -6.70
CA PHE A 6 23.99 3.62 -5.46
C PHE A 6 22.55 4.12 -5.53
N GLU A 7 22.32 5.28 -6.09
CA GLU A 7 20.97 5.83 -6.28
C GLU A 7 20.17 4.98 -7.26
N GLU A 8 20.78 4.54 -8.35
CA GLU A 8 20.15 3.66 -9.33
C GLU A 8 19.77 2.31 -8.71
N GLU A 9 20.68 1.70 -7.94
CA GLU A 9 20.41 0.43 -7.26
C GLU A 9 19.23 0.55 -6.29
N ARG A 10 19.18 1.62 -5.50
CA ARG A 10 18.05 1.88 -4.58
C ARG A 10 16.75 2.05 -5.33
N TRP A 11 16.78 2.77 -6.43
CA TRP A 11 15.60 3.00 -7.26
C TRP A 11 15.07 1.67 -7.84
N GLN A 12 15.96 0.82 -8.34
CA GLN A 12 15.58 -0.50 -8.86
C GLN A 12 14.95 -1.39 -7.76
N LYS A 13 15.51 -1.38 -6.58
CA LYS A 13 14.92 -2.11 -5.43
C LYS A 13 13.54 -1.58 -5.09
N GLY A 14 13.36 -0.28 -5.09
CA GLY A 14 12.06 0.35 -4.82
C GLY A 14 11.01 -0.01 -5.86
N MET A 15 11.37 0.00 -7.13
CA MET A 15 10.46 -0.40 -8.21
C MET A 15 10.07 -1.87 -8.10
N GLU A 16 10.98 -2.75 -7.70
CA GLU A 16 10.68 -4.16 -7.48
C GLU A 16 9.68 -4.35 -6.32
N VAL A 17 9.86 -3.64 -5.22
CA VAL A 17 8.92 -3.65 -4.09
C VAL A 17 7.53 -3.17 -4.55
N LEU A 18 7.47 -2.03 -5.24
CA LEU A 18 6.21 -1.49 -5.75
C LEU A 18 5.51 -2.47 -6.69
N LYS A 19 6.26 -3.17 -7.53
CA LYS A 19 5.75 -4.19 -8.43
C LYS A 19 5.11 -5.37 -7.67
N GLN A 20 5.77 -5.87 -6.64
CA GLN A 20 5.23 -6.93 -5.79
C GLN A 20 3.97 -6.49 -5.05
N MET A 21 3.89 -5.21 -4.69
CA MET A 21 2.70 -4.61 -4.06
C MET A 21 1.59 -4.25 -5.07
N GLY A 22 1.85 -4.38 -6.38
CA GLY A 22 0.91 -3.98 -7.43
C GLY A 22 0.75 -2.46 -7.56
N ARG A 23 1.78 -1.69 -7.19
CA ARG A 23 1.71 -0.23 -7.10
C ARG A 23 2.61 0.52 -8.08
N GLU A 24 3.24 -0.15 -9.03
CA GLU A 24 4.17 0.48 -9.97
C GLU A 24 3.53 1.61 -10.79
N HIS A 25 2.23 1.57 -11.01
CA HIS A 25 1.51 2.58 -11.79
C HIS A 25 0.83 3.64 -10.93
N THR A 26 0.61 3.38 -9.64
CA THR A 26 -0.14 4.30 -8.77
C THR A 26 0.61 5.59 -8.44
N MET A 27 1.93 5.59 -8.63
CA MET A 27 2.79 6.73 -8.33
C MET A 27 3.14 7.56 -9.56
N MET A 28 2.62 7.21 -10.73
CA MET A 28 2.95 7.90 -12.00
C MET A 28 2.57 9.39 -11.99
N ASN A 29 1.45 9.73 -11.34
CA ASN A 29 1.04 11.13 -11.21
C ASN A 29 2.05 11.95 -10.42
N GLN A 30 2.69 11.36 -9.42
CA GLN A 30 3.73 12.01 -8.65
C GLN A 30 4.99 12.27 -9.48
N LYS A 31 5.29 11.39 -10.43
CA LYS A 31 6.46 11.54 -11.32
C LYS A 31 6.44 12.85 -12.09
N GLU A 32 5.27 13.26 -12.57
CA GLU A 32 5.12 14.48 -13.36
C GLU A 32 5.01 15.73 -12.49
N LEU A 33 4.17 15.67 -11.44
CA LEU A 33 3.87 16.83 -10.60
C LEU A 33 4.90 17.06 -9.50
N TYR A 34 5.46 16.00 -8.97
CA TYR A 34 6.38 16.06 -7.82
C TYR A 34 7.56 15.10 -8.05
N PRO A 35 8.45 15.37 -9.03
CA PRO A 35 9.51 14.44 -9.39
C PRO A 35 10.47 14.12 -8.23
N ASP A 36 10.77 15.08 -7.38
CA ASP A 36 11.63 14.84 -6.20
C ASP A 36 10.92 13.92 -5.19
N LEU A 37 9.65 14.16 -4.94
CA LEU A 37 8.85 13.30 -4.05
C LEU A 37 8.74 11.87 -4.62
N TYR A 38 8.53 11.74 -5.91
CA TYR A 38 8.51 10.44 -6.59
C TYR A 38 9.84 9.69 -6.39
N ASN A 39 10.96 10.37 -6.61
CA ASN A 39 12.28 9.78 -6.43
C ASN A 39 12.55 9.37 -4.98
N LEU A 40 12.13 10.19 -4.02
CA LEU A 40 12.23 9.86 -2.59
C LEU A 40 11.34 8.68 -2.23
N SER A 41 10.12 8.62 -2.76
CA SER A 41 9.21 7.51 -2.50
C SER A 41 9.77 6.19 -3.07
N VAL A 42 10.20 6.20 -4.31
CA VAL A 42 10.74 4.99 -4.95
C VAL A 42 12.10 4.60 -4.36
N GLY A 43 13.04 5.52 -4.33
CA GLY A 43 14.43 5.23 -3.98
C GLY A 43 14.66 5.10 -2.48
N TYR A 44 14.01 5.94 -1.67
CA TYR A 44 14.22 5.92 -0.22
C TYR A 44 13.15 5.08 0.49
N LEU A 45 11.87 5.43 0.39
CA LEU A 45 10.83 4.72 1.12
C LEU A 45 10.78 3.25 0.71
N PHE A 46 10.58 2.96 -0.55
CA PHE A 46 10.45 1.56 -1.02
C PHE A 46 11.81 0.91 -1.29
N GLY A 47 12.79 1.66 -1.78
CA GLY A 47 14.11 1.13 -2.10
C GLY A 47 15.01 0.92 -0.90
N GLU A 48 14.81 1.64 0.18
CA GLU A 48 15.64 1.51 1.39
C GLU A 48 14.85 1.03 2.60
N ILE A 49 13.73 1.67 2.94
CA ILE A 49 12.98 1.33 4.16
C ILE A 49 12.22 0.01 3.99
N TRP A 50 11.40 -0.11 2.94
CA TRP A 50 10.62 -1.33 2.70
C TRP A 50 11.47 -2.52 2.27
N SER A 51 12.70 -2.29 1.81
CA SER A 51 13.64 -3.34 1.39
C SER A 51 14.58 -3.80 2.49
N ARG A 52 14.45 -3.28 3.71
CA ARG A 52 15.30 -3.67 4.84
C ARG A 52 15.08 -5.14 5.20
N PRO A 53 16.13 -5.83 5.71
CA PRO A 53 15.98 -7.21 6.18
C PRO A 53 15.11 -7.29 7.44
N HIS A 54 14.82 -8.50 7.90
CA HIS A 54 14.15 -8.89 9.15
C HIS A 54 12.63 -8.86 9.12
N LEU A 55 12.00 -8.14 8.20
CA LEU A 55 10.55 -8.19 7.96
C LEU A 55 10.31 -8.32 6.46
N ASP A 56 9.46 -9.22 6.07
CA ASP A 56 9.04 -9.33 4.68
C ASP A 56 7.99 -8.26 4.31
N LEU A 57 7.61 -8.18 3.05
CA LEU A 57 6.67 -7.18 2.57
C LEU A 57 5.27 -7.36 3.18
N ARG A 58 4.86 -8.59 3.41
CA ARG A 58 3.57 -8.91 4.01
C ARG A 58 3.49 -8.37 5.44
N ASP A 59 4.52 -8.62 6.25
CA ASP A 59 4.58 -8.13 7.63
C ASP A 59 4.65 -6.61 7.68
N ARG A 60 5.40 -5.99 6.78
CA ARG A 60 5.47 -4.53 6.66
C ARG A 60 4.10 -3.94 6.31
N GLU A 61 3.34 -4.59 5.44
CA GLU A 61 1.99 -4.14 5.09
C GLU A 61 1.03 -4.26 6.28
N LEU A 62 1.10 -5.36 7.05
CA LEU A 62 0.31 -5.53 8.28
C LEU A 62 0.57 -4.38 9.26
N ILE A 63 1.85 -4.05 9.48
CA ILE A 63 2.27 -2.95 10.38
C ILE A 63 1.76 -1.60 9.85
N THR A 64 1.88 -1.38 8.54
CA THR A 64 1.45 -0.13 7.92
C THR A 64 -0.06 0.06 8.01
N LEU A 65 -0.84 -0.98 7.74
CA LEU A 65 -2.29 -0.96 7.92
C LEU A 65 -2.67 -0.67 9.36
N ALA A 66 -2.04 -1.36 10.31
CA ALA A 66 -2.30 -1.15 11.75
C ALA A 66 -2.02 0.30 12.16
N ALA A 67 -0.90 0.86 11.71
CA ALA A 67 -0.54 2.25 12.01
C ALA A 67 -1.55 3.24 11.42
N ASN A 68 -1.93 3.07 10.15
CA ASN A 68 -2.88 3.95 9.48
C ASN A 68 -4.28 3.88 10.09
N ILE A 69 -4.73 2.68 10.48
CA ILE A 69 -6.01 2.47 11.15
C ILE A 69 -5.99 3.15 12.52
N ALA A 70 -4.95 2.90 13.31
CA ALA A 70 -4.82 3.46 14.65
C ALA A 70 -4.79 5.00 14.65
N LEU A 71 -4.12 5.59 13.66
CA LEU A 71 -4.02 7.04 13.49
C LEU A 71 -5.23 7.64 12.77
N ALA A 72 -6.20 6.82 12.34
CA ALA A 72 -7.39 7.23 11.59
C ALA A 72 -7.04 8.12 10.38
N ARG A 73 -6.04 7.72 9.60
CA ARG A 73 -5.58 8.49 8.44
C ARG A 73 -6.66 8.56 7.36
N PRO A 74 -7.08 9.77 6.94
CA PRO A 74 -8.16 9.92 5.96
C PRO A 74 -7.73 9.61 4.52
N ALA A 75 -6.43 9.66 4.23
CA ALA A 75 -5.90 9.44 2.88
C ALA A 75 -4.71 8.48 2.91
N GLY A 76 -4.47 7.81 1.78
CA GLY A 76 -3.35 6.89 1.62
C GLY A 76 -3.61 5.46 2.05
N THR A 77 -4.61 5.21 2.90
CA THR A 77 -4.91 3.88 3.42
C THR A 77 -5.54 2.97 2.36
N HIS A 78 -6.33 3.52 1.44
CA HIS A 78 -6.97 2.77 0.36
C HIS A 78 -5.98 1.95 -0.46
N SER A 79 -4.88 2.56 -0.86
CA SER A 79 -3.83 1.89 -1.62
C SER A 79 -3.17 0.75 -0.84
N HIS A 80 -3.06 0.89 0.49
CA HIS A 80 -2.52 -0.15 1.35
C HIS A 80 -3.50 -1.32 1.52
N TYR A 81 -4.79 -1.11 1.55
CA TYR A 81 -5.77 -2.21 1.52
C TYR A 81 -5.63 -3.04 0.23
N ARG A 82 -5.42 -2.38 -0.92
CA ARG A 82 -5.18 -3.08 -2.18
C ARG A 82 -3.86 -3.84 -2.19
N SER A 83 -2.79 -3.18 -1.76
CA SER A 83 -1.45 -3.81 -1.65
C SER A 83 -1.46 -5.01 -0.72
N ALA A 84 -2.19 -4.93 0.39
CA ALA A 84 -2.34 -6.03 1.35
C ALA A 84 -2.90 -7.29 0.66
N GLN A 85 -3.97 -7.13 -0.10
CA GLN A 85 -4.55 -8.25 -0.84
C GLN A 85 -3.59 -8.82 -1.88
N ARG A 86 -2.84 -7.95 -2.56
CA ARG A 86 -1.80 -8.35 -3.52
C ARG A 86 -0.67 -9.14 -2.86
N LEU A 87 -0.35 -8.84 -1.62
CA LEU A 87 0.68 -9.53 -0.83
C LEU A 87 0.14 -10.78 -0.10
N GLY A 88 -1.09 -11.19 -0.38
CA GLY A 88 -1.68 -12.40 0.18
C GLY A 88 -2.35 -12.24 1.53
N ILE A 89 -2.56 -11.00 2.00
CA ILE A 89 -3.37 -10.74 3.19
C ILE A 89 -4.83 -10.82 2.77
N THR A 90 -5.56 -11.76 3.34
CA THR A 90 -6.95 -12.01 2.95
C THR A 90 -7.89 -10.92 3.46
N LYS A 91 -9.06 -10.82 2.86
CA LYS A 91 -10.14 -9.94 3.31
C LYS A 91 -10.46 -10.20 4.80
N GLU A 92 -10.55 -11.45 5.19
CA GLU A 92 -10.83 -11.86 6.56
C GLU A 92 -9.72 -11.41 7.52
N GLN A 93 -8.47 -11.50 7.09
CA GLN A 93 -7.32 -11.02 7.86
C GLN A 93 -7.34 -9.50 8.01
N ILE A 94 -7.71 -8.76 6.96
CA ILE A 94 -7.84 -7.29 7.05
C ILE A 94 -8.96 -6.93 8.04
N MET A 95 -10.09 -7.60 7.98
CA MET A 95 -11.19 -7.39 8.93
C MET A 95 -10.74 -7.67 10.36
N GLU A 96 -9.95 -8.72 10.57
CA GLU A 96 -9.40 -9.05 11.89
C GLU A 96 -8.41 -8.00 12.38
N ILE A 97 -7.59 -7.43 11.51
CA ILE A 97 -6.71 -6.30 11.85
C ILE A 97 -7.53 -5.11 12.34
N ILE A 98 -8.62 -4.77 11.63
CA ILE A 98 -9.50 -3.66 12.01
C ILE A 98 -10.11 -3.90 13.39
N ILE A 99 -10.60 -5.11 13.65
CA ILE A 99 -11.16 -5.50 14.95
C ILE A 99 -10.10 -5.37 16.04
N HIS A 100 -8.94 -5.96 15.82
CA HIS A 100 -7.88 -5.99 16.81
C HIS A 100 -7.36 -4.58 17.15
N VAL A 101 -6.96 -3.83 16.13
CA VAL A 101 -6.43 -2.46 16.29
C VAL A 101 -7.47 -1.53 16.93
N GLY A 102 -8.74 -1.69 16.54
CA GLY A 102 -9.82 -0.85 17.07
C GLY A 102 -10.01 -0.98 18.58
N HIS A 103 -9.67 -2.12 19.17
CA HIS A 103 -9.74 -2.32 20.62
C HIS A 103 -8.62 -1.59 21.38
N TYR A 104 -7.57 -1.15 20.68
CA TYR A 104 -6.51 -0.32 21.23
C TYR A 104 -6.64 1.16 20.83
N ALA A 105 -7.21 1.43 19.66
CA ALA A 105 -7.32 2.78 19.12
C ALA A 105 -8.70 3.44 19.33
N GLY A 106 -9.74 2.64 19.56
CA GLY A 106 -11.10 3.12 19.81
C GLY A 106 -12.07 2.88 18.65
N TRP A 107 -13.36 2.90 18.95
CA TRP A 107 -14.45 2.65 17.99
C TRP A 107 -14.47 3.62 16.81
N PRO A 108 -14.17 4.92 16.94
CA PRO A 108 -14.09 5.80 15.78
C PRO A 108 -13.05 5.36 14.73
N ALA A 109 -11.93 4.76 15.18
CA ALA A 109 -10.93 4.21 14.26
C ALA A 109 -11.49 3.00 13.49
N ILE A 110 -12.27 2.13 14.15
CA ILE A 110 -12.97 1.01 13.50
C ILE A 110 -13.92 1.53 12.42
N ALA A 111 -14.79 2.45 12.78
CA ALA A 111 -15.79 3.01 11.86
C ALA A 111 -15.13 3.61 10.62
N HIS A 112 -14.05 4.36 10.81
CA HIS A 112 -13.30 4.97 9.71
C HIS A 112 -12.65 3.91 8.79
N ALA A 113 -12.02 2.91 9.39
CA ALA A 113 -11.37 1.82 8.65
C ALA A 113 -12.38 0.99 7.84
N ILE A 114 -13.54 0.69 8.41
CA ILE A 114 -14.62 -0.05 7.73
C ILE A 114 -15.09 0.71 6.50
N ILE A 115 -15.35 2.00 6.61
CA ILE A 115 -15.78 2.84 5.48
C ILE A 115 -14.75 2.80 4.35
N GLN A 116 -13.48 2.94 4.68
CA GLN A 116 -12.41 2.91 3.70
C GLN A 116 -12.28 1.55 3.02
N PHE A 117 -12.32 0.47 3.80
CA PHE A 117 -12.18 -0.87 3.26
C PHE A 117 -13.37 -1.28 2.40
N GLU A 118 -14.59 -0.96 2.82
CA GLU A 118 -15.80 -1.18 2.01
C GLU A 118 -15.72 -0.46 0.68
N GLN A 119 -15.22 0.77 0.67
CA GLN A 119 -15.02 1.54 -0.56
C GLN A 119 -14.05 0.84 -1.51
N VAL A 120 -12.92 0.34 -1.01
CA VAL A 120 -11.95 -0.42 -1.82
C VAL A 120 -12.60 -1.66 -2.40
N LEU A 121 -13.31 -2.44 -1.61
CA LEU A 121 -13.99 -3.65 -2.07
C LEU A 121 -15.03 -3.35 -3.14
N LYS A 122 -15.78 -2.27 -2.99
CA LYS A 122 -16.77 -1.82 -3.96
C LYS A 122 -16.14 -1.41 -5.28
N GLU A 123 -15.08 -0.60 -5.23
CA GLU A 123 -14.35 -0.15 -6.43
C GLU A 123 -13.71 -1.32 -7.17
N ASP A 124 -13.12 -2.26 -6.46
CA ASP A 124 -12.50 -3.45 -7.04
C ASP A 124 -13.56 -4.36 -7.70
N ALA A 125 -14.75 -4.50 -7.10
CA ALA A 125 -15.85 -5.26 -7.68
C ALA A 125 -16.41 -4.59 -8.95
N GLU A 126 -16.52 -3.27 -8.98
CA GLU A 126 -16.93 -2.51 -10.15
C GLU A 126 -15.93 -2.64 -11.30
N LYS A 127 -14.64 -2.54 -10.99
CA LYS A 127 -13.56 -2.74 -11.95
C LYS A 127 -13.61 -4.14 -12.56
N ALA A 128 -13.76 -5.18 -11.76
CA ALA A 128 -13.87 -6.56 -12.24
C ALA A 128 -15.08 -6.77 -13.16
N ARG A 129 -16.24 -6.16 -12.85
CA ARG A 129 -17.42 -6.21 -13.72
C ARG A 129 -17.20 -5.52 -15.05
N ASN A 130 -16.54 -4.37 -15.04
CA ASN A 130 -16.26 -3.61 -16.26
C ASN A 130 -15.26 -4.37 -17.15
N GLU A 131 -14.22 -4.96 -16.58
CA GLU A 131 -13.27 -5.79 -17.30
C GLU A 131 -13.94 -7.04 -17.89
N GLY A 132 -14.88 -7.65 -17.16
CA GLY A 132 -15.67 -8.79 -17.65
C GLY A 132 -16.61 -8.44 -18.81
N LYS A 133 -17.06 -7.20 -18.93
CA LYS A 133 -17.91 -6.72 -20.03
C LYS A 133 -17.14 -6.34 -21.30
N GLU A 134 -15.86 -6.06 -21.18
CA GLU A 134 -14.97 -5.69 -22.28
C GLU A 134 -14.40 -6.91 -23.02
N THR A 135 -14.51 -8.10 -22.43
CA THR A 135 -14.11 -9.37 -23.08
C THR A 135 -15.28 -9.91 -23.91
N PRO A 136 -15.13 -10.04 -25.24
CA PRO A 136 -16.16 -10.67 -26.08
C PRO A 136 -16.39 -12.14 -25.74
#